data_ad38450bc5253ed710bac1938ceac5f3
#
_entry.id   ad38450bc5253ed710bac1938ceac5f3
#
_cell.length_a   1.000
_cell.length_b   1.000
_cell.length_c   1.000
_cell.angle_alpha   90.00
_cell.angle_beta   90.00
_cell.angle_gamma   90.00
#
_symmetry.space_group_name_H-M   'P 1'
#
loop_
_entity.id
_entity.type
_entity.pdbx_description
1 polymer ?
#
loop_
_entity_poly.entity_id
_entity_poly.type
_entity_poly.pdbx_seq_one_letter_code
_entity_poly.pdbx_strand_id
1 'polypeptide(L)'
;MRIIKPQVPKRRRAGFTLIEISLAMGLMVMLSGALVVMLQQHLTFMSLAQRQSFLAEEAPKIGDILGRIFQQADHYFVYEDLETAQAAGVPVLVGGEAVRLFFKSAAQTTEERFIAAVDNATGTTLRFYTPQLDGSYNSWLICQGLQGASFRADEGILMVTLTGPNGEEITYCGGAR
;
A
#
# COMPACT_ATOMS: atom_id res chain seq x y z
N MET A 1 75.16 51.53 -22.42
CA MET A 1 74.48 50.28 -22.01
C MET A 1 72.99 50.47 -22.34
N ARG A 2 72.49 49.81 -23.43
CA ARG A 2 71.09 49.97 -23.89
C ARG A 2 70.31 48.74 -23.35
N ILE A 3 69.39 48.99 -22.44
CA ILE A 3 68.55 47.93 -21.88
C ILE A 3 67.42 47.63 -22.86
N ILE A 4 67.43 46.51 -23.51
CA ILE A 4 66.38 46.02 -24.42
C ILE A 4 65.27 45.43 -23.51
N LYS A 5 64.10 46.09 -23.43
CA LYS A 5 62.91 45.57 -22.75
C LYS A 5 62.34 44.40 -23.56
N PRO A 6 62.14 43.23 -22.97
CA PRO A 6 61.50 42.12 -23.67
C PRO A 6 60.04 42.48 -23.98
N GLN A 7 59.64 42.43 -25.23
CA GLN A 7 58.25 42.58 -25.68
C GLN A 7 57.52 41.29 -25.31
N VAL A 8 56.59 41.42 -24.36
CA VAL A 8 55.62 40.35 -24.01
C VAL A 8 54.67 40.19 -25.20
N PRO A 9 54.53 39.02 -25.81
CA PRO A 9 53.64 38.80 -26.93
C PRO A 9 52.17 39.05 -26.48
N LYS A 10 51.49 40.01 -27.14
CA LYS A 10 50.05 40.24 -26.95
C LYS A 10 49.31 38.96 -27.38
N ARG A 11 48.82 38.16 -26.43
CA ARG A 11 47.88 37.08 -26.69
C ARG A 11 46.68 37.63 -27.45
N ARG A 12 46.55 37.28 -28.74
CA ARG A 12 45.35 37.55 -29.53
C ARG A 12 44.21 36.83 -28.86
N ARG A 13 43.23 37.58 -28.34
CA ARG A 13 41.96 37.00 -27.88
C ARG A 13 41.25 36.52 -29.13
N ALA A 14 41.22 35.22 -29.37
CA ALA A 14 40.36 34.63 -30.38
C ALA A 14 38.90 34.80 -29.90
N GLY A 15 38.09 35.54 -30.68
CA GLY A 15 36.67 35.63 -30.46
C GLY A 15 35.98 34.34 -30.96
N PHE A 16 34.91 33.94 -30.34
CA PHE A 16 34.09 32.83 -30.82
C PHE A 16 33.49 33.16 -32.19
N THR A 17 33.49 32.19 -33.09
CA THR A 17 32.84 32.34 -34.39
C THR A 17 31.32 32.15 -34.23
N LEU A 18 30.53 32.78 -35.11
CA LEU A 18 29.09 32.72 -35.09
C LEU A 18 28.59 31.24 -35.23
N ILE A 19 29.32 30.44 -35.98
CA ILE A 19 29.03 29.02 -36.18
C ILE A 19 29.27 28.20 -34.91
N GLU A 20 30.28 28.54 -34.14
CA GLU A 20 30.62 27.88 -32.87
C GLU A 20 29.51 28.10 -31.81
N ILE A 21 28.98 29.35 -31.76
CA ILE A 21 27.89 29.72 -30.88
C ILE A 21 26.58 28.98 -31.29
N SER A 22 26.27 28.95 -32.59
CA SER A 22 25.07 28.26 -33.08
C SER A 22 25.12 26.75 -32.85
N LEU A 23 26.28 26.14 -33.02
CA LEU A 23 26.50 24.72 -32.71
C LEU A 23 26.34 24.45 -31.22
N ALA A 24 26.93 25.27 -30.36
CA ALA A 24 26.81 25.12 -28.91
C ALA A 24 25.36 25.26 -28.43
N MET A 25 24.61 26.23 -28.99
CA MET A 25 23.17 26.37 -28.69
C MET A 25 22.36 25.14 -29.13
N GLY A 26 22.63 24.61 -30.32
CA GLY A 26 21.99 23.39 -30.81
C GLY A 26 22.23 22.20 -29.90
N LEU A 27 23.47 21.98 -29.47
CA LEU A 27 23.84 20.92 -28.53
C LEU A 27 23.19 21.12 -27.15
N MET A 28 23.12 22.35 -26.64
CA MET A 28 22.44 22.64 -25.38
C MET A 28 20.94 22.31 -25.44
N VAL A 29 20.25 22.65 -26.52
CA VAL A 29 18.84 22.33 -26.71
C VAL A 29 18.63 20.82 -26.75
N MET A 30 19.45 20.08 -27.50
CA MET A 30 19.38 18.60 -27.55
C MET A 30 19.61 17.98 -26.19
N LEU A 31 20.63 18.45 -25.46
CA LEU A 31 20.95 17.92 -24.12
C LEU A 31 19.81 18.22 -23.11
N SER A 32 19.28 19.45 -23.16
CA SER A 32 18.14 19.83 -22.30
C SER A 32 16.90 18.99 -22.61
N GLY A 33 16.61 18.72 -23.89
CA GLY A 33 15.52 17.82 -24.28
C GLY A 33 15.69 16.41 -23.74
N ALA A 34 16.90 15.86 -23.86
CA ALA A 34 17.22 14.52 -23.32
C ALA A 34 17.05 14.46 -21.80
N LEU A 35 17.47 15.49 -21.06
CA LEU A 35 17.31 15.57 -19.61
C LEU A 35 15.84 15.63 -19.19
N VAL A 36 14.99 16.38 -19.92
CA VAL A 36 13.55 16.46 -19.64
C VAL A 36 12.89 15.10 -19.83
N VAL A 37 13.21 14.38 -20.90
CA VAL A 37 12.68 13.03 -21.16
C VAL A 37 13.11 12.07 -20.04
N MET A 38 14.37 12.10 -19.64
CA MET A 38 14.88 11.27 -18.55
C MET A 38 14.19 11.58 -17.22
N LEU A 39 13.95 12.85 -16.92
CA LEU A 39 13.22 13.27 -15.72
C LEU A 39 11.77 12.75 -15.74
N GLN A 40 11.07 12.86 -16.86
CA GLN A 40 9.72 12.35 -17.00
C GLN A 40 9.66 10.83 -16.78
N GLN A 41 10.59 10.09 -17.36
CA GLN A 41 10.68 8.62 -17.13
C GLN A 41 10.93 8.29 -15.66
N HIS A 42 11.79 9.06 -15.01
CA HIS A 42 12.09 8.85 -13.59
C HIS A 42 10.86 9.11 -12.70
N LEU A 43 10.11 10.18 -12.94
CA LEU A 43 8.87 10.49 -12.23
C LEU A 43 7.81 9.40 -12.43
N THR A 44 7.67 8.90 -13.66
CA THR A 44 6.74 7.81 -13.98
C THR A 44 7.14 6.52 -13.22
N PHE A 45 8.43 6.19 -13.19
CA PHE A 45 8.92 5.03 -12.44
C PHE A 45 8.70 5.19 -10.94
N MET A 46 8.97 6.36 -10.35
CA MET A 46 8.70 6.61 -8.93
C MET A 46 7.21 6.48 -8.60
N SER A 47 6.32 6.99 -9.44
CA SER A 47 4.88 6.85 -9.23
C SER A 47 4.42 5.39 -9.27
N LEU A 48 5.00 4.59 -10.17
CA LEU A 48 4.72 3.15 -10.25
C LEU A 48 5.24 2.41 -9.00
N ALA A 49 6.46 2.72 -8.55
CA ALA A 49 7.04 2.13 -7.35
C ALA A 49 6.21 2.47 -6.09
N GLN A 50 5.75 3.72 -5.97
CA GLN A 50 4.87 4.12 -4.87
C GLN A 50 3.53 3.37 -4.88
N ARG A 51 2.95 3.13 -6.05
CA ARG A 51 1.71 2.35 -6.17
C ARG A 51 1.88 0.90 -5.71
N GLN A 52 3.06 0.32 -5.87
CA GLN A 52 3.33 -1.07 -5.47
C GLN A 52 3.84 -1.21 -4.02
N SER A 53 4.07 -0.10 -3.32
CA SER A 53 4.63 -0.14 -1.95
C SER A 53 3.73 -0.89 -0.97
N PHE A 54 2.41 -0.73 -1.08
CA PHE A 54 1.44 -1.46 -0.26
C PHE A 54 1.57 -2.97 -0.43
N LEU A 55 1.63 -3.46 -1.68
CA LEU A 55 1.76 -4.89 -1.96
C LEU A 55 3.10 -5.49 -1.51
N ALA A 56 4.18 -4.70 -1.55
CA ALA A 56 5.51 -5.16 -1.20
C ALA A 56 5.80 -5.11 0.32
N GLU A 57 5.29 -4.10 1.00
CA GLU A 57 5.69 -3.81 2.39
C GLU A 57 4.60 -4.16 3.42
N GLU A 58 3.35 -3.87 3.13
CA GLU A 58 2.25 -4.03 4.10
C GLU A 58 1.49 -5.33 3.89
N ALA A 59 1.20 -5.68 2.67
CA ALA A 59 0.41 -6.87 2.37
C ALA A 59 0.99 -8.17 2.96
N PRO A 60 2.30 -8.45 2.93
CA PRO A 60 2.85 -9.65 3.56
C PRO A 60 2.63 -9.69 5.07
N LYS A 61 2.75 -8.54 5.75
CA LYS A 61 2.53 -8.44 7.21
C LYS A 61 1.07 -8.69 7.58
N ILE A 62 0.16 -8.12 6.79
CA ILE A 62 -1.28 -8.34 6.95
C ILE A 62 -1.60 -9.83 6.72
N GLY A 63 -1.01 -10.44 5.68
CA GLY A 63 -1.16 -11.85 5.38
C GLY A 63 -0.72 -12.77 6.52
N ASP A 64 0.40 -12.47 7.15
CA ASP A 64 0.90 -13.22 8.32
C ASP A 64 -0.06 -13.10 9.51
N ILE A 65 -0.61 -11.92 9.77
CA ILE A 65 -1.56 -11.68 10.86
C ILE A 65 -2.87 -12.43 10.58
N LEU A 66 -3.48 -12.20 9.42
CA LEU A 66 -4.73 -12.85 9.03
C LEU A 66 -4.58 -14.38 8.96
N GLY A 67 -3.47 -14.87 8.40
CA GLY A 67 -3.17 -16.28 8.29
C GLY A 67 -3.12 -16.97 9.68
N ARG A 68 -2.48 -16.35 10.67
CA ARG A 68 -2.44 -16.87 12.05
C ARG A 68 -3.83 -16.86 12.69
N ILE A 69 -4.62 -15.81 12.48
CA ILE A 69 -5.97 -15.73 13.03
C ILE A 69 -6.86 -16.82 12.42
N PHE A 70 -6.86 -16.97 11.10
CA PHE A 70 -7.68 -17.95 10.39
C PHE A 70 -7.30 -19.40 10.70
N GLN A 71 -6.01 -19.69 10.87
CA GLN A 71 -5.54 -21.03 11.26
C GLN A 71 -5.99 -21.47 12.66
N GLN A 72 -6.26 -20.51 13.54
CA GLN A 72 -6.72 -20.78 14.91
C GLN A 72 -8.23 -20.85 15.01
N ALA A 73 -8.96 -20.29 14.05
CA ALA A 73 -10.42 -20.32 14.02
C ALA A 73 -10.94 -21.71 13.67
N ASP A 74 -11.96 -22.17 14.40
CA ASP A 74 -12.64 -23.44 14.16
C ASP A 74 -13.66 -23.28 13.01
N HIS A 75 -14.45 -22.22 13.03
CA HIS A 75 -15.39 -21.85 11.97
C HIS A 75 -15.63 -20.34 11.96
N TYR A 76 -16.31 -19.87 10.93
CA TYR A 76 -16.56 -18.44 10.71
C TYR A 76 -17.91 -18.19 10.03
N PHE A 77 -18.43 -16.98 10.19
CA PHE A 77 -19.55 -16.46 9.43
C PHE A 77 -19.23 -15.03 8.97
N VAL A 78 -19.61 -14.73 7.73
CA VAL A 78 -19.46 -13.39 7.14
C VAL A 78 -20.76 -12.64 7.33
N TYR A 79 -20.69 -11.33 7.63
CA TYR A 79 -21.81 -10.44 7.84
C TYR A 79 -21.63 -9.15 7.03
N GLU A 80 -22.73 -8.49 6.77
CA GLU A 80 -22.74 -7.24 6.02
C GLU A 80 -21.90 -6.16 6.73
N ASP A 81 -22.08 -6.01 8.05
CA ASP A 81 -21.37 -5.07 8.89
C ASP A 81 -21.04 -5.62 10.28
N LEU A 82 -20.29 -4.83 11.07
CA LEU A 82 -19.89 -5.21 12.43
C LEU A 82 -21.09 -5.31 13.39
N GLU A 83 -22.10 -4.43 13.26
CA GLU A 83 -23.26 -4.42 14.15
C GLU A 83 -24.08 -5.68 13.96
N THR A 84 -24.32 -6.08 12.71
CA THR A 84 -24.98 -7.34 12.34
C THR A 84 -24.21 -8.56 12.84
N ALA A 85 -22.88 -8.54 12.75
CA ALA A 85 -22.02 -9.61 13.25
C ALA A 85 -22.10 -9.75 14.78
N GLN A 86 -22.12 -8.66 15.52
CA GLN A 86 -22.25 -8.65 16.99
C GLN A 86 -23.65 -9.06 17.44
N ALA A 87 -24.69 -8.66 16.72
CA ALA A 87 -26.08 -9.05 16.99
C ALA A 87 -26.42 -10.50 16.58
N ALA A 88 -25.46 -11.25 16.02
CA ALA A 88 -25.70 -12.57 15.44
C ALA A 88 -26.84 -12.60 14.42
N GLY A 89 -26.84 -11.59 13.53
CA GLY A 89 -27.84 -11.47 12.48
C GLY A 89 -27.70 -12.53 11.38
N VAL A 90 -28.24 -12.25 10.21
CA VAL A 90 -28.18 -13.20 9.08
C VAL A 90 -26.80 -13.12 8.39
N PRO A 91 -26.06 -14.24 8.29
CA PRO A 91 -24.79 -14.26 7.59
C PRO A 91 -24.98 -14.10 6.08
N VAL A 92 -24.00 -13.48 5.43
CA VAL A 92 -23.92 -13.33 3.97
C VAL A 92 -22.76 -14.18 3.42
N LEU A 93 -22.85 -14.55 2.16
CA LEU A 93 -21.76 -15.35 1.54
C LEU A 93 -20.74 -14.47 0.80
N VAL A 94 -21.16 -13.31 0.33
CA VAL A 94 -20.34 -12.44 -0.53
C VAL A 94 -20.57 -10.98 -0.16
N GLY A 95 -19.49 -10.21 -0.16
CA GLY A 95 -19.56 -8.74 -0.03
C GLY A 95 -19.80 -8.23 1.39
N GLY A 96 -19.56 -9.05 2.41
CA GLY A 96 -19.61 -8.59 3.79
C GLY A 96 -18.41 -7.75 4.17
N GLU A 97 -18.59 -6.87 5.16
CA GLU A 97 -17.53 -6.02 5.72
C GLU A 97 -17.07 -6.50 7.10
N ALA A 98 -17.71 -7.52 7.65
CA ALA A 98 -17.34 -8.12 8.93
C ALA A 98 -17.34 -9.65 8.87
N VAL A 99 -16.47 -10.26 9.66
CA VAL A 99 -16.43 -11.70 9.88
C VAL A 99 -16.41 -12.01 11.39
N ARG A 100 -17.25 -12.94 11.80
CA ARG A 100 -17.28 -13.49 13.15
C ARG A 100 -16.54 -14.81 13.14
N LEU A 101 -15.52 -14.92 13.96
CA LEU A 101 -14.62 -16.05 14.08
C LEU A 101 -14.86 -16.74 15.41
N PHE A 102 -14.88 -18.06 15.41
CA PHE A 102 -15.08 -18.89 16.57
C PHE A 102 -13.81 -19.67 16.90
N PHE A 103 -13.35 -19.56 18.12
CA PHE A 103 -12.14 -20.19 18.62
C PHE A 103 -12.47 -21.18 19.72
N LYS A 104 -11.95 -22.40 19.65
CA LYS A 104 -12.05 -23.36 20.74
C LYS A 104 -10.94 -23.09 21.76
N SER A 105 -11.34 -22.72 22.97
CA SER A 105 -10.42 -22.61 24.10
C SER A 105 -10.03 -24.03 24.62
N ALA A 106 -8.89 -24.11 25.32
CA ALA A 106 -8.46 -25.33 25.98
C ALA A 106 -9.50 -25.90 26.99
N ALA A 107 -10.39 -25.03 27.51
CA ALA A 107 -11.51 -25.38 28.37
C ALA A 107 -12.76 -25.87 27.60
N GLN A 108 -12.66 -26.10 26.29
CA GLN A 108 -13.77 -26.43 25.39
C GLN A 108 -14.88 -25.37 25.34
N THR A 109 -14.60 -24.15 25.79
CA THR A 109 -15.47 -23.00 25.60
C THR A 109 -15.21 -22.39 24.25
N THR A 110 -16.28 -21.95 23.59
CA THR A 110 -16.15 -21.21 22.32
C THR A 110 -16.00 -19.73 22.62
N GLU A 111 -14.92 -19.15 22.18
CA GLU A 111 -14.67 -17.70 22.21
C GLU A 111 -14.97 -17.10 20.85
N GLU A 112 -15.66 -15.99 20.84
CA GLU A 112 -16.02 -15.28 19.63
C GLU A 112 -15.13 -14.04 19.47
N ARG A 113 -14.68 -13.78 18.26
CA ARG A 113 -13.90 -12.60 17.91
C ARG A 113 -14.33 -12.13 16.54
N PHE A 114 -14.09 -10.85 16.24
CA PHE A 114 -14.53 -10.27 14.98
C PHE A 114 -13.37 -9.61 14.27
N ILE A 115 -13.41 -9.66 12.94
CA ILE A 115 -12.64 -8.76 12.09
C ILE A 115 -13.63 -7.94 11.29
N ALA A 116 -13.47 -6.63 11.27
CA ALA A 116 -14.35 -5.78 10.50
C ALA A 116 -13.57 -4.65 9.81
N ALA A 117 -14.05 -4.31 8.63
CA ALA A 117 -13.72 -3.10 7.94
C ALA A 117 -14.55 -1.95 8.53
N VAL A 118 -13.89 -0.88 8.90
CA VAL A 118 -14.53 0.32 9.45
C VAL A 118 -14.10 1.52 8.65
N ASP A 119 -15.05 2.19 8.05
CA ASP A 119 -14.80 3.40 7.30
C ASP A 119 -14.56 4.59 8.23
N ASN A 120 -13.49 5.33 7.94
CA ASN A 120 -13.12 6.55 8.63
C ASN A 120 -12.92 7.68 7.61
N ALA A 121 -12.77 8.90 8.10
CA ALA A 121 -12.52 10.07 7.26
C ALA A 121 -11.25 9.97 6.38
N THR A 122 -10.31 9.08 6.73
CA THR A 122 -9.04 8.87 6.04
C THR A 122 -8.98 7.58 5.21
N GLY A 123 -10.09 6.88 5.06
CA GLY A 123 -10.22 5.59 4.36
C GLY A 123 -10.68 4.47 5.27
N THR A 124 -10.75 3.26 4.73
CA THR A 124 -11.16 2.06 5.45
C THR A 124 -10.03 1.53 6.33
N THR A 125 -10.37 1.11 7.55
CA THR A 125 -9.46 0.45 8.49
C THR A 125 -9.93 -0.97 8.77
N LEU A 126 -9.01 -1.92 8.78
CA LEU A 126 -9.28 -3.31 9.17
C LEU A 126 -8.93 -3.48 10.65
N ARG A 127 -9.90 -3.87 11.47
CA ARG A 127 -9.75 -4.03 12.92
C ARG A 127 -10.16 -5.42 13.39
N PHE A 128 -9.46 -5.89 14.41
CA PHE A 128 -9.80 -7.12 15.13
C PHE A 128 -10.40 -6.76 16.48
N TYR A 129 -11.54 -7.39 16.82
CA TYR A 129 -12.30 -7.12 18.02
C TYR A 129 -12.34 -8.36 18.90
N THR A 130 -12.07 -8.18 20.18
CA THR A 130 -12.15 -9.23 21.21
C THR A 130 -13.18 -8.79 22.26
N PRO A 131 -14.21 -9.59 22.55
CA PRO A 131 -15.18 -9.28 23.58
C PRO A 131 -14.52 -9.27 24.96
N GLN A 132 -14.99 -8.36 25.83
CA GLN A 132 -14.56 -8.25 27.21
C GLN A 132 -15.67 -8.76 28.15
N LEU A 133 -15.31 -9.02 29.40
CA LEU A 133 -16.26 -9.50 30.41
C LEU A 133 -17.37 -8.49 30.77
N ASP A 134 -17.15 -7.23 30.50
CA ASP A 134 -18.10 -6.13 30.72
C ASP A 134 -19.08 -5.93 29.55
N GLY A 135 -18.98 -6.77 28.50
CA GLY A 135 -19.79 -6.66 27.29
C GLY A 135 -19.25 -5.65 26.27
N SER A 136 -18.14 -4.97 26.56
CA SER A 136 -17.45 -4.10 25.61
C SER A 136 -16.55 -4.90 24.67
N TYR A 137 -16.03 -4.26 23.63
CA TYR A 137 -15.10 -4.86 22.70
C TYR A 137 -13.76 -4.10 22.75
N ASN A 138 -12.68 -4.81 23.05
CA ASN A 138 -11.35 -4.28 22.81
C ASN A 138 -10.99 -4.47 21.34
N SER A 139 -10.46 -3.43 20.71
CA SER A 139 -10.08 -3.53 19.30
C SER A 139 -8.63 -3.13 19.07
N TRP A 140 -7.96 -3.83 18.17
CA TRP A 140 -6.65 -3.45 17.69
C TRP A 140 -6.63 -3.35 16.17
N LEU A 141 -5.76 -2.50 15.67
CA LEU A 141 -5.65 -2.18 14.27
C LEU A 141 -4.81 -3.25 13.55
N ILE A 142 -5.36 -3.85 12.49
CA ILE A 142 -4.60 -4.72 11.59
C ILE A 142 -3.96 -3.89 10.48
N CYS A 143 -4.76 -3.06 9.81
CA CYS A 143 -4.31 -2.22 8.70
C CYS A 143 -5.16 -0.95 8.62
N GLN A 144 -4.59 0.12 8.08
CA GLN A 144 -5.28 1.41 7.86
C GLN A 144 -4.98 1.97 6.47
N GLY A 145 -5.80 2.93 6.04
CA GLY A 145 -5.58 3.63 4.77
C GLY A 145 -5.95 2.79 3.55
N LEU A 146 -6.80 1.78 3.72
CA LEU A 146 -7.38 1.04 2.62
C LEU A 146 -8.45 1.87 1.91
N GLN A 147 -8.71 1.58 0.64
CA GLN A 147 -9.90 2.07 -0.07
C GLN A 147 -11.13 1.19 0.23
N GLY A 148 -10.91 -0.08 0.59
CA GLY A 148 -11.97 -1.00 0.95
C GLY A 148 -11.43 -2.34 1.43
N ALA A 149 -12.30 -3.08 2.11
CA ALA A 149 -12.05 -4.46 2.49
C ALA A 149 -13.36 -5.23 2.41
N SER A 150 -13.35 -6.41 1.83
CA SER A 150 -14.53 -7.26 1.72
C SER A 150 -14.22 -8.70 2.10
N PHE A 151 -15.21 -9.35 2.70
CA PHE A 151 -15.15 -10.75 3.11
C PHE A 151 -16.08 -11.58 2.25
N ARG A 152 -15.64 -12.77 1.91
CA ARG A 152 -16.41 -13.75 1.16
C ARG A 152 -16.18 -15.15 1.72
N ALA A 153 -17.26 -15.91 1.83
CA ALA A 153 -17.23 -17.32 2.14
C ALA A 153 -17.54 -18.15 0.90
N ASP A 154 -16.63 -19.00 0.49
CA ASP A 154 -16.81 -19.85 -0.69
C ASP A 154 -16.30 -21.26 -0.39
N GLU A 155 -17.17 -22.26 -0.50
CA GLU A 155 -16.88 -23.69 -0.26
C GLU A 155 -16.09 -24.00 1.04
N GLY A 156 -16.35 -23.24 2.11
CA GLY A 156 -15.64 -23.39 3.40
C GLY A 156 -14.29 -22.65 3.44
N ILE A 157 -13.97 -21.86 2.44
CA ILE A 157 -12.79 -21.01 2.41
C ILE A 157 -13.22 -19.56 2.68
N LEU A 158 -12.63 -18.96 3.71
CA LEU A 158 -12.76 -17.54 3.96
C LEU A 158 -11.79 -16.77 3.08
N MET A 159 -12.30 -15.86 2.29
CA MET A 159 -11.51 -14.94 1.47
C MET A 159 -11.68 -13.52 1.98
N VAL A 160 -10.56 -12.82 2.11
CA VAL A 160 -10.52 -11.40 2.49
C VAL A 160 -9.82 -10.65 1.37
N THR A 161 -10.54 -9.79 0.67
CA THR A 161 -9.99 -8.94 -0.38
C THR A 161 -9.81 -7.54 0.19
N LEU A 162 -8.57 -7.05 0.14
CA LEU A 162 -8.21 -5.71 0.55
C LEU A 162 -7.86 -4.88 -0.69
N THR A 163 -8.41 -3.68 -0.76
CA THR A 163 -8.07 -2.68 -1.78
C THR A 163 -7.16 -1.64 -1.14
N GLY A 164 -5.92 -1.60 -1.61
CA GLY A 164 -4.90 -0.67 -1.12
C GLY A 164 -5.17 0.79 -1.52
N PRO A 165 -4.35 1.73 -1.02
CA PRO A 165 -4.56 3.17 -1.18
C PRO A 165 -4.52 3.66 -2.63
N ASN A 166 -3.93 2.91 -3.54
CA ASN A 166 -3.86 3.26 -4.97
C ASN A 166 -4.73 2.35 -5.86
N GLY A 167 -5.64 1.56 -5.26
CA GLY A 167 -6.51 0.63 -5.97
C GLY A 167 -5.88 -0.74 -6.25
N GLU A 168 -4.76 -1.06 -5.59
CA GLU A 168 -4.18 -2.42 -5.64
C GLU A 168 -5.08 -3.39 -4.87
N GLU A 169 -5.30 -4.55 -5.41
CA GLU A 169 -6.10 -5.58 -4.75
C GLU A 169 -5.23 -6.78 -4.35
N ILE A 170 -5.47 -7.27 -3.15
CA ILE A 170 -4.90 -8.53 -2.67
C ILE A 170 -5.97 -9.34 -1.96
N THR A 171 -5.99 -10.65 -2.21
CA THR A 171 -6.92 -11.57 -1.56
C THR A 171 -6.14 -12.57 -0.71
N TYR A 172 -6.52 -12.67 0.56
CA TYR A 172 -6.02 -13.67 1.49
C TYR A 172 -7.07 -14.75 1.66
N CYS A 173 -6.62 -16.01 1.67
CA CYS A 173 -7.49 -17.15 1.85
C CYS A 173 -7.16 -17.85 3.18
N GLY A 174 -8.19 -18.19 3.95
CA GLY A 174 -8.10 -18.99 5.15
C GLY A 174 -9.17 -20.06 5.15
N GLY A 175 -8.78 -21.30 5.41
CA GLY A 175 -9.73 -22.41 5.57
C GLY A 175 -10.05 -22.60 7.04
N ALA A 176 -11.32 -22.81 7.39
CA ALA A 176 -11.71 -23.43 8.64
C ALA A 176 -11.33 -24.91 8.62
N ARG A 177 -10.95 -25.46 9.75
CA ARG A 177 -10.64 -26.90 9.91
C ARG A 177 -11.88 -27.68 10.20
#